data_b33cea9bb19831bc8fb576fd8e7cb444
#
_entry.id   b33cea9bb19831bc8fb576fd8e7cb444
#
_cell.length_a   1.000
_cell.length_b   1.000
_cell.length_c   1.000
_cell.angle_alpha   90.00
_cell.angle_beta   90.00
_cell.angle_gamma   90.00
#
_symmetry.space_group_name_H-M   'P 1'
#
loop_
_entity.id
_entity.type
_entity.pdbx_description
1 polymer ?
#
loop_
_entity_poly.entity_id
_entity_poly.type
_entity_poly.pdbx_seq_one_letter_code
_entity_poly.pdbx_strand_id
1 'polypeptide(L)'
;VMGQNVFDLAYYNLIGGLSNEVFMAIPMFIFMGYICERAGLVERLFDSLKTVVGNLYIVVIIIAVLISLATGVVGASVTLLGIMAAPHMMRLGYNPKLTAGVIAGGGSMIMIPPSVPLIVMAPTMNLNIIDLYAGVLVPGLMIAAMYMIYCSFYPRPKSDEKPQYGRVLIDVLPLTFLIAMVLGSMLFGLATSTEAASFGAFGAIILALLNGRLSLRESLLKTCDTTSVVMLLALASMIFGAVFTSLGGDTVIVDALNSLPIPSWALVGCILVLCHLLGWPFEWPVVVLVFLPIFLPVLVANNVDMLWFAVCLAIVIQTTYLTPPVALTSYYLKQVVPEWDLGMIFKSMIPFMWIQILAIVILFLAPGIATWFPNYLKIDNSTVINKIEGEISFPQFENMIKEK
;
A
#
# COMPACT_ATOMS: atom_id res chain seq x y z
N VAL A 1 -37.16 14.15 3.07
CA VAL A 1 -37.11 14.79 1.77
C VAL A 1 -37.11 13.75 0.64
N MET A 2 -36.39 12.66 0.74
CA MET A 2 -36.27 11.63 -0.32
C MET A 2 -37.21 10.42 -0.14
N GLY A 3 -37.90 10.25 0.99
CA GLY A 3 -38.84 9.17 1.24
C GLY A 3 -38.22 7.76 1.09
N GLN A 4 -38.98 6.82 0.51
CA GLN A 4 -38.54 5.44 0.29
C GLN A 4 -37.38 5.32 -0.71
N ASN A 5 -37.20 6.26 -1.63
CA ASN A 5 -36.16 6.22 -2.67
C ASN A 5 -34.73 6.20 -2.07
N VAL A 6 -34.53 6.67 -0.84
CA VAL A 6 -33.22 6.58 -0.16
C VAL A 6 -32.84 5.15 0.19
N PHE A 7 -33.81 4.35 0.60
CA PHE A 7 -33.57 2.94 0.94
C PHE A 7 -33.27 2.12 -0.32
N ASP A 8 -33.98 2.38 -1.40
CA ASP A 8 -33.72 1.73 -2.68
C ASP A 8 -32.33 2.10 -3.21
N LEU A 9 -31.96 3.39 -3.14
CA LEU A 9 -30.65 3.87 -3.51
C LEU A 9 -29.55 3.21 -2.67
N ALA A 10 -29.73 3.16 -1.35
CA ALA A 10 -28.80 2.49 -0.43
C ALA A 10 -28.66 1.00 -0.78
N TYR A 11 -29.78 0.32 -1.02
CA TYR A 11 -29.78 -1.10 -1.39
C TYR A 11 -29.01 -1.37 -2.68
N TYR A 12 -29.29 -0.64 -3.76
CA TYR A 12 -28.59 -0.83 -5.05
C TYR A 12 -27.09 -0.53 -4.94
N ASN A 13 -26.70 0.48 -4.17
CA ASN A 13 -25.27 0.79 -3.96
C ASN A 13 -24.58 -0.28 -3.12
N LEU A 14 -25.24 -0.83 -2.10
CA LEU A 14 -24.71 -1.94 -1.32
C LEU A 14 -24.51 -3.20 -2.18
N ILE A 15 -25.52 -3.59 -2.96
CA ILE A 15 -25.42 -4.76 -3.84
C ILE A 15 -24.34 -4.54 -4.90
N GLY A 16 -24.30 -3.38 -5.53
CA GLY A 16 -23.25 -3.03 -6.50
C GLY A 16 -21.85 -3.11 -5.90
N GLY A 17 -21.67 -2.60 -4.69
CA GLY A 17 -20.39 -2.67 -3.97
C GLY A 17 -20.00 -4.10 -3.61
N LEU A 18 -20.92 -4.87 -3.03
CA LEU A 18 -20.68 -6.27 -2.66
C LEU A 18 -20.41 -7.18 -3.86
N SER A 19 -20.94 -6.83 -5.03
CA SER A 19 -20.71 -7.57 -6.27
C SER A 19 -19.38 -7.23 -6.95
N ASN A 20 -18.62 -6.26 -6.42
CA ASN A 20 -17.31 -5.91 -6.97
C ASN A 20 -16.27 -6.96 -6.57
N GLU A 21 -15.75 -7.67 -7.56
CA GLU A 21 -14.76 -8.75 -7.37
C GLU A 21 -13.48 -8.29 -6.65
N VAL A 22 -13.10 -7.01 -6.78
CA VAL A 22 -11.90 -6.48 -6.12
C VAL A 22 -12.04 -6.52 -4.60
N PHE A 23 -13.24 -6.33 -4.05
CA PHE A 23 -13.46 -6.44 -2.61
C PHE A 23 -13.31 -7.87 -2.09
N MET A 24 -13.51 -8.89 -2.94
CA MET A 24 -13.26 -10.28 -2.56
C MET A 24 -11.76 -10.58 -2.36
N ALA A 25 -10.88 -9.81 -2.98
CA ALA A 25 -9.43 -9.94 -2.80
C ALA A 25 -8.97 -9.46 -1.40
N ILE A 26 -9.70 -8.53 -0.77
CA ILE A 26 -9.32 -7.91 0.51
C ILE A 26 -9.07 -8.96 1.61
N PRO A 27 -10.02 -9.85 1.96
CA PRO A 27 -9.80 -10.83 3.01
C PRO A 27 -8.64 -11.77 2.69
N MET A 28 -8.42 -12.13 1.43
CA MET A 28 -7.33 -13.01 1.03
C MET A 28 -5.96 -12.36 1.18
N PHE A 29 -5.80 -11.09 0.79
CA PHE A 29 -4.57 -10.34 1.01
C PHE A 29 -4.28 -10.09 2.49
N ILE A 30 -5.30 -9.74 3.28
CA ILE A 30 -5.18 -9.57 4.73
C ILE A 30 -4.75 -10.91 5.37
N PHE A 31 -5.35 -12.01 4.96
CA PHE A 31 -5.02 -13.34 5.45
C PHE A 31 -3.58 -13.75 5.08
N MET A 32 -3.17 -13.53 3.83
CA MET A 32 -1.80 -13.75 3.39
C MET A 32 -0.82 -12.97 4.28
N GLY A 33 -1.12 -11.69 4.54
CA GLY A 33 -0.30 -10.83 5.38
C GLY A 33 -0.14 -11.38 6.81
N TYR A 34 -1.22 -11.75 7.48
CA TYR A 34 -1.15 -12.30 8.84
C TYR A 34 -0.48 -13.66 8.92
N ILE A 35 -0.62 -14.51 7.90
CA ILE A 35 0.13 -15.77 7.84
C ILE A 35 1.63 -15.50 7.67
N CYS A 36 2.02 -14.61 6.75
CA CYS A 36 3.44 -14.26 6.53
C CYS A 36 4.07 -13.63 7.78
N GLU A 37 3.35 -12.75 8.48
CA GLU A 37 3.80 -12.13 9.72
C GLU A 37 4.14 -13.17 10.79
N ARG A 38 3.26 -14.17 10.97
CA ARG A 38 3.40 -15.20 12.01
C ARG A 38 4.28 -16.38 11.63
N ALA A 39 4.57 -16.54 10.35
CA ALA A 39 5.41 -17.63 9.85
C ALA A 39 6.89 -17.54 10.28
N GLY A 40 7.31 -16.45 10.93
CA GLY A 40 8.71 -16.24 11.34
C GLY A 40 9.67 -16.04 10.17
N LEU A 41 9.14 -15.66 9.01
CA LEU A 41 9.93 -15.39 7.81
C LEU A 41 10.81 -14.15 7.99
N VAL A 42 10.27 -13.14 8.66
CA VAL A 42 10.92 -11.84 8.84
C VAL A 42 12.13 -11.94 9.76
N GLU A 43 12.04 -12.74 10.84
CA GLU A 43 13.16 -13.00 11.74
C GLU A 43 14.34 -13.64 11.02
N ARG A 44 14.06 -14.62 10.16
CA ARG A 44 15.10 -15.28 9.35
C ARG A 44 15.74 -14.31 8.36
N LEU A 45 14.93 -13.48 7.72
CA LEU A 45 15.41 -12.43 6.81
C LEU A 45 16.36 -11.47 7.52
N PHE A 46 15.99 -10.99 8.71
CA PHE A 46 16.84 -10.09 9.49
C PHE A 46 18.15 -10.75 9.86
N ASP A 47 18.12 -11.98 10.38
CA ASP A 47 19.30 -12.73 10.78
C ASP A 47 20.26 -13.03 9.64
N SER A 48 19.73 -13.22 8.45
CA SER A 48 20.53 -13.49 7.25
C SER A 48 21.10 -12.20 6.66
N LEU A 49 20.26 -11.18 6.45
CA LEU A 49 20.65 -9.92 5.80
C LEU A 49 21.68 -9.13 6.63
N LYS A 50 21.59 -9.16 7.97
CA LYS A 50 22.56 -8.47 8.85
C LYS A 50 24.00 -8.95 8.64
N THR A 51 24.20 -10.21 8.22
CA THR A 51 25.55 -10.77 8.01
C THR A 51 26.19 -10.30 6.70
N VAL A 52 25.38 -9.91 5.71
CA VAL A 52 25.84 -9.52 4.35
C VAL A 52 25.83 -8.01 4.17
N VAL A 53 24.76 -7.36 4.61
CA VAL A 53 24.61 -5.91 4.50
C VAL A 53 25.18 -5.26 5.75
N GLY A 54 26.43 -4.82 5.68
CA GLY A 54 27.15 -4.26 6.83
C GLY A 54 26.55 -2.98 7.46
N ASN A 55 25.36 -2.55 7.04
CA ASN A 55 24.63 -1.40 7.58
C ASN A 55 23.22 -1.83 7.99
N LEU A 56 22.96 -1.95 9.29
CA LEU A 56 21.67 -2.41 9.80
C LEU A 56 20.53 -1.42 9.54
N TYR A 57 20.78 -0.14 9.37
CA TYR A 57 19.74 0.80 8.93
C TYR A 57 19.17 0.40 7.56
N ILE A 58 20.06 0.03 6.62
CA ILE A 58 19.67 -0.43 5.28
C ILE A 58 18.94 -1.78 5.37
N VAL A 59 19.42 -2.70 6.21
CA VAL A 59 18.76 -3.99 6.46
C VAL A 59 17.32 -3.79 6.92
N VAL A 60 17.09 -2.90 7.89
CA VAL A 60 15.76 -2.59 8.41
C VAL A 60 14.86 -2.02 7.32
N ILE A 61 15.36 -1.14 6.45
CA ILE A 61 14.57 -0.58 5.35
C ILE A 61 14.20 -1.66 4.32
N ILE A 62 15.15 -2.52 3.93
CA ILE A 62 14.88 -3.63 2.99
C ILE A 62 13.81 -4.55 3.56
N ILE A 63 13.94 -4.94 4.83
CA ILE A 63 12.97 -5.80 5.50
C ILE A 63 11.63 -5.09 5.65
N ALA A 64 11.62 -3.79 5.97
CA ALA A 64 10.40 -3.01 6.03
C ALA A 64 9.63 -3.02 4.69
N VAL A 65 10.33 -2.87 3.57
CA VAL A 65 9.73 -3.02 2.23
C VAL A 65 9.14 -4.41 2.05
N LEU A 66 9.88 -5.47 2.38
CA LEU A 66 9.40 -6.85 2.23
C LEU A 66 8.21 -7.16 3.15
N ILE A 67 8.19 -6.65 4.38
CA ILE A 67 7.04 -6.78 5.28
C ILE A 67 5.84 -6.01 4.73
N SER A 68 6.05 -4.80 4.26
CA SER A 68 4.97 -3.96 3.70
C SER A 68 4.33 -4.62 2.49
N LEU A 69 5.14 -5.21 1.61
CA LEU A 69 4.68 -6.03 0.48
C LEU A 69 3.86 -7.25 0.94
N ALA A 70 4.18 -7.83 2.10
CA ALA A 70 3.51 -9.03 2.59
C ALA A 70 2.25 -8.73 3.41
N THR A 71 2.24 -7.65 4.23
CA THR A 71 1.20 -7.43 5.25
C THR A 71 0.29 -6.23 4.96
N GLY A 72 0.83 -5.14 4.44
CA GLY A 72 0.08 -3.90 4.23
C GLY A 72 -0.48 -3.26 5.52
N VAL A 73 0.03 -3.63 6.72
CA VAL A 73 -0.45 -3.15 8.03
C VAL A 73 0.68 -2.49 8.80
N VAL A 74 0.53 -1.18 9.08
CA VAL A 74 1.57 -0.37 9.77
C VAL A 74 1.92 -0.93 11.14
N GLY A 75 0.91 -1.21 11.96
CA GLY A 75 1.12 -1.68 13.34
C GLY A 75 1.95 -2.96 13.41
N ALA A 76 1.63 -3.94 12.56
CA ALA A 76 2.37 -5.18 12.45
C ALA A 76 3.83 -4.93 12.02
N SER A 77 4.02 -4.14 10.97
CA SER A 77 5.36 -3.83 10.44
C SER A 77 6.26 -3.14 11.47
N VAL A 78 5.76 -2.09 12.12
CA VAL A 78 6.53 -1.33 13.13
C VAL A 78 6.81 -2.17 14.36
N THR A 79 5.82 -2.92 14.85
CA THR A 79 5.96 -3.79 16.02
C THR A 79 7.02 -4.88 15.77
N LEU A 80 6.93 -5.56 14.63
CA LEU A 80 7.84 -6.63 14.29
C LEU A 80 9.29 -6.11 14.12
N LEU A 81 9.46 -5.03 13.37
CA LEU A 81 10.76 -4.37 13.23
C LEU A 81 11.30 -3.86 14.57
N GLY A 82 10.43 -3.29 15.42
CA GLY A 82 10.81 -2.81 16.75
C GLY A 82 11.32 -3.91 17.65
N ILE A 83 10.61 -5.04 17.75
CA ILE A 83 11.01 -6.20 18.57
C ILE A 83 12.34 -6.78 18.10
N MET A 84 12.56 -6.87 16.80
CA MET A 84 13.72 -7.54 16.23
C MET A 84 14.94 -6.61 16.11
N ALA A 85 14.76 -5.47 15.47
CA ALA A 85 15.89 -4.60 15.12
C ALA A 85 16.35 -3.74 16.29
N ALA A 86 15.44 -3.18 17.12
CA ALA A 86 15.84 -2.24 18.16
C ALA A 86 16.81 -2.85 19.19
N PRO A 87 16.55 -4.02 19.82
CA PRO A 87 17.47 -4.58 20.79
C PRO A 87 18.82 -4.97 20.17
N HIS A 88 18.80 -5.43 18.92
CA HIS A 88 20.03 -5.83 18.23
C HIS A 88 20.90 -4.62 17.88
N MET A 89 20.30 -3.58 17.34
CA MET A 89 20.99 -2.33 16.98
C MET A 89 21.53 -1.60 18.23
N MET A 90 20.76 -1.60 19.35
CA MET A 90 21.22 -1.00 20.60
C MET A 90 22.44 -1.73 21.17
N ARG A 91 22.46 -3.06 21.13
CA ARG A 91 23.63 -3.86 21.58
C ARG A 91 24.87 -3.58 20.76
N LEU A 92 24.75 -3.29 19.49
CA LEU A 92 25.87 -2.95 18.60
C LEU A 92 26.25 -1.47 18.64
N GLY A 93 25.59 -0.63 19.46
CA GLY A 93 25.94 0.77 19.62
C GLY A 93 25.45 1.69 18.51
N TYR A 94 24.40 1.30 17.78
CA TYR A 94 23.74 2.19 16.82
C TYR A 94 23.04 3.36 17.52
N ASN A 95 22.89 4.49 16.82
CA ASN A 95 22.24 5.67 17.39
C ASN A 95 20.75 5.42 17.63
N PRO A 96 20.24 5.54 18.89
CA PRO A 96 18.85 5.25 19.22
C PRO A 96 17.85 6.09 18.43
N LYS A 97 18.14 7.39 18.22
CA LYS A 97 17.25 8.28 17.47
C LYS A 97 17.10 7.84 16.02
N LEU A 98 18.24 7.56 15.35
CA LEU A 98 18.14 7.13 13.95
C LEU A 98 17.51 5.73 13.84
N THR A 99 17.79 4.82 14.77
CA THR A 99 17.16 3.50 14.83
C THR A 99 15.65 3.61 14.97
N ALA A 100 15.16 4.45 15.88
CA ALA A 100 13.71 4.69 16.02
C ALA A 100 13.11 5.26 14.74
N GLY A 101 13.78 6.23 14.12
CA GLY A 101 13.32 6.82 12.85
C GLY A 101 13.29 5.82 11.70
N VAL A 102 14.29 4.97 11.55
CA VAL A 102 14.35 3.93 10.51
C VAL A 102 13.25 2.88 10.70
N ILE A 103 13.00 2.44 11.94
CA ILE A 103 11.95 1.46 12.24
C ILE A 103 10.57 2.07 11.95
N ALA A 104 10.29 3.28 12.44
CA ALA A 104 9.02 3.95 12.23
C ALA A 104 8.81 4.33 10.76
N GLY A 105 9.82 4.93 10.12
CA GLY A 105 9.79 5.32 8.71
C GLY A 105 9.66 4.13 7.78
N GLY A 106 10.44 3.07 8.03
CA GLY A 106 10.35 1.83 7.28
C GLY A 106 8.98 1.16 7.42
N GLY A 107 8.51 0.98 8.67
CA GLY A 107 7.21 0.36 8.94
C GLY A 107 6.00 1.15 8.45
N SER A 108 6.15 2.44 8.12
CA SER A 108 5.09 3.24 7.51
C SER A 108 4.88 2.99 6.01
N MET A 109 5.80 2.32 5.31
CA MET A 109 5.79 2.14 3.84
C MET A 109 4.75 1.11 3.37
N ILE A 110 3.52 1.17 3.87
CA ILE A 110 2.45 0.19 3.58
C ILE A 110 1.79 0.34 2.22
N MET A 111 2.09 1.40 1.48
CA MET A 111 1.48 1.63 0.17
C MET A 111 2.22 0.91 -0.96
N ILE A 112 3.34 0.23 -0.68
CA ILE A 112 4.03 -0.59 -1.68
C ILE A 112 3.18 -1.85 -1.96
N PRO A 113 2.81 -2.12 -3.25
CA PRO A 113 1.95 -3.25 -3.60
C PRO A 113 2.57 -4.63 -3.32
N PRO A 114 1.77 -5.67 -3.00
CA PRO A 114 0.32 -5.68 -2.83
C PRO A 114 -0.11 -5.08 -1.48
N SER A 115 -1.01 -4.11 -1.51
CA SER A 115 -1.39 -3.30 -0.34
C SER A 115 -2.91 -3.23 -0.22
N VAL A 116 -3.44 -3.51 0.97
CA VAL A 116 -4.87 -3.45 1.25
C VAL A 116 -5.48 -2.05 1.03
N PRO A 117 -4.84 -0.94 1.45
CA PRO A 117 -5.34 0.39 1.15
C PRO A 117 -5.51 0.67 -0.35
N LEU A 118 -4.59 0.19 -1.19
CA LEU A 118 -4.68 0.38 -2.64
C LEU A 118 -5.80 -0.46 -3.27
N ILE A 119 -6.06 -1.68 -2.73
CA ILE A 119 -7.17 -2.52 -3.18
C ILE A 119 -8.50 -1.81 -2.95
N VAL A 120 -8.64 -1.12 -1.83
CA VAL A 120 -9.86 -0.36 -1.49
C VAL A 120 -9.94 0.94 -2.30
N MET A 121 -8.81 1.63 -2.51
CA MET A 121 -8.74 2.89 -3.24
C MET A 121 -9.08 2.72 -4.72
N ALA A 122 -8.65 1.64 -5.36
CA ALA A 122 -8.85 1.42 -6.78
C ALA A 122 -10.34 1.47 -7.19
N PRO A 123 -11.25 0.65 -6.63
CA PRO A 123 -12.68 0.71 -6.98
C PRO A 123 -13.34 2.03 -6.53
N THR A 124 -12.90 2.63 -5.42
CA THR A 124 -13.43 3.93 -4.96
C THR A 124 -13.18 5.03 -5.97
N MET A 125 -12.08 4.98 -6.71
CA MET A 125 -11.71 5.95 -7.74
C MET A 125 -12.02 5.49 -9.17
N ASN A 126 -12.70 4.35 -9.35
CA ASN A 126 -12.94 3.70 -10.66
C ASN A 126 -11.63 3.47 -11.45
N LEU A 127 -10.55 3.11 -10.74
CA LEU A 127 -9.26 2.76 -11.33
C LEU A 127 -9.08 1.25 -11.44
N ASN A 128 -8.32 0.83 -12.46
CA ASN A 128 -7.84 -0.53 -12.49
C ASN A 128 -6.77 -0.72 -11.40
N ILE A 129 -6.93 -1.77 -10.59
CA ILE A 129 -6.00 -2.08 -9.50
C ILE A 129 -4.58 -2.38 -10.00
N ILE A 130 -4.45 -2.98 -11.19
CA ILE A 130 -3.15 -3.28 -11.81
C ILE A 130 -2.42 -1.98 -12.14
N ASP A 131 -3.13 -1.01 -12.75
CA ASP A 131 -2.58 0.31 -13.06
C ASP A 131 -2.13 1.03 -11.78
N LEU A 132 -2.96 0.98 -10.73
CA LEU A 132 -2.63 1.62 -9.45
C LEU A 132 -1.42 0.95 -8.78
N TYR A 133 -1.35 -0.38 -8.79
CA TYR A 133 -0.19 -1.11 -8.26
C TYR A 133 1.10 -0.78 -9.02
N ALA A 134 1.04 -0.79 -10.35
CA ALA A 134 2.17 -0.39 -11.18
C ALA A 134 2.57 1.07 -10.94
N GLY A 135 1.60 1.96 -10.78
CA GLY A 135 1.82 3.38 -10.53
C GLY A 135 2.49 3.69 -9.20
N VAL A 136 2.13 2.97 -8.13
CA VAL A 136 2.69 3.19 -6.78
C VAL A 136 4.02 2.47 -6.57
N LEU A 137 4.30 1.40 -7.32
CA LEU A 137 5.51 0.59 -7.13
C LEU A 137 6.80 1.42 -7.27
N VAL A 138 6.92 2.20 -8.34
CA VAL A 138 8.11 3.02 -8.61
C VAL A 138 8.29 4.12 -7.55
N PRO A 139 7.28 4.94 -7.21
CA PRO A 139 7.37 5.91 -6.12
C PRO A 139 7.66 5.27 -4.75
N GLY A 140 7.07 4.13 -4.44
CA GLY A 140 7.33 3.42 -3.19
C GLY A 140 8.78 2.97 -3.05
N LEU A 141 9.35 2.37 -4.11
CA LEU A 141 10.75 2.01 -4.16
C LEU A 141 11.69 3.24 -4.16
N MET A 142 11.27 4.35 -4.78
CA MET A 142 11.99 5.61 -4.72
C MET A 142 12.11 6.12 -3.27
N ILE A 143 11.03 6.09 -2.48
CA ILE A 143 11.06 6.45 -1.06
C ILE A 143 12.02 5.56 -0.28
N ALA A 144 11.96 4.24 -0.50
CA ALA A 144 12.87 3.29 0.13
C ALA A 144 14.34 3.60 -0.21
N ALA A 145 14.65 3.91 -1.48
CA ALA A 145 15.98 4.32 -1.91
C ALA A 145 16.42 5.63 -1.25
N MET A 146 15.54 6.63 -1.17
CA MET A 146 15.83 7.89 -0.47
C MET A 146 16.11 7.68 1.02
N TYR A 147 15.38 6.78 1.68
CA TYR A 147 15.66 6.38 3.07
C TYR A 147 17.04 5.71 3.20
N MET A 148 17.36 4.78 2.29
CA MET A 148 18.68 4.12 2.29
C MET A 148 19.82 5.10 2.06
N ILE A 149 19.65 6.06 1.14
CA ILE A 149 20.62 7.13 0.87
C ILE A 149 20.80 7.99 2.13
N TYR A 150 19.70 8.45 2.75
CA TYR A 150 19.76 9.23 3.98
C TYR A 150 20.51 8.49 5.10
N CYS A 151 20.19 7.22 5.32
CA CYS A 151 20.83 6.41 6.35
C CYS A 151 22.31 6.10 6.05
N SER A 152 22.74 6.15 4.80
CA SER A 152 24.14 5.89 4.41
C SER A 152 25.10 6.98 4.86
N PHE A 153 24.62 8.19 5.13
CA PHE A 153 25.44 9.30 5.63
C PHE A 153 25.75 9.20 7.13
N TYR A 154 25.12 8.27 7.84
CA TYR A 154 25.36 8.14 9.28
C TYR A 154 26.42 7.10 9.61
N PRO A 155 27.21 7.36 10.68
CA PRO A 155 28.20 6.40 11.17
C PRO A 155 27.53 5.07 11.54
N ARG A 156 28.19 3.99 11.21
CA ARG A 156 27.76 2.63 11.53
C ARG A 156 28.85 1.90 12.31
N PRO A 157 28.50 1.14 13.34
CA PRO A 157 29.45 0.21 13.99
C PRO A 157 29.92 -0.83 12.96
N LYS A 158 31.16 -1.26 13.08
CA LYS A 158 31.70 -2.37 12.28
C LYS A 158 31.05 -3.67 12.74
N SER A 159 30.58 -4.47 11.82
CA SER A 159 30.12 -5.82 12.09
C SER A 159 31.31 -6.77 11.86
N ASP A 160 31.60 -7.61 12.84
CA ASP A 160 32.63 -8.67 12.74
C ASP A 160 32.01 -10.00 12.25
N GLU A 161 30.70 -10.01 11.90
CA GLU A 161 30.04 -11.22 11.42
C GLU A 161 30.51 -11.57 10.00
N LYS A 162 30.84 -12.84 9.79
CA LYS A 162 31.22 -13.33 8.45
C LYS A 162 29.99 -13.40 7.55
N PRO A 163 30.05 -12.87 6.30
CA PRO A 163 28.94 -12.89 5.39
C PRO A 163 28.54 -14.31 5.00
N GLN A 164 27.24 -14.63 5.15
CA GLN A 164 26.67 -15.95 4.81
C GLN A 164 25.75 -15.83 3.59
N TYR A 165 26.31 -15.60 2.40
CA TYR A 165 25.55 -15.38 1.16
C TYR A 165 24.56 -16.51 0.83
N GLY A 166 24.96 -17.77 1.05
CA GLY A 166 24.09 -18.93 0.79
C GLY A 166 22.84 -18.95 1.68
N ARG A 167 22.97 -18.53 2.94
CA ARG A 167 21.85 -18.44 3.88
C ARG A 167 20.89 -17.30 3.48
N VAL A 168 21.43 -16.15 3.08
CA VAL A 168 20.60 -15.02 2.61
C VAL A 168 19.72 -15.45 1.44
N LEU A 169 20.28 -16.17 0.47
CA LEU A 169 19.52 -16.65 -0.67
C LEU A 169 18.36 -17.57 -0.26
N ILE A 170 18.60 -18.49 0.68
CA ILE A 170 17.60 -19.44 1.19
C ILE A 170 16.50 -18.72 1.99
N ASP A 171 16.85 -17.73 2.80
CA ASP A 171 15.89 -17.05 3.68
C ASP A 171 15.10 -15.93 2.96
N VAL A 172 15.71 -15.25 1.96
CA VAL A 172 15.06 -14.18 1.18
C VAL A 172 14.18 -14.74 0.07
N LEU A 173 14.63 -15.80 -0.60
CA LEU A 173 13.98 -16.34 -1.80
C LEU A 173 12.50 -16.72 -1.59
N PRO A 174 12.08 -17.42 -0.51
CA PRO A 174 10.71 -17.85 -0.38
C PRO A 174 9.70 -16.70 -0.32
N LEU A 175 9.97 -15.69 0.50
CA LEU A 175 9.08 -14.52 0.62
C LEU A 175 9.11 -13.67 -0.64
N THR A 176 10.29 -13.42 -1.20
CA THR A 176 10.42 -12.64 -2.44
C THR A 176 9.75 -13.35 -3.62
N PHE A 177 9.89 -14.69 -3.70
CA PHE A 177 9.23 -15.47 -4.72
C PHE A 177 7.70 -15.41 -4.58
N LEU A 178 7.16 -15.53 -3.36
CA LEU A 178 5.73 -15.41 -3.11
C LEU A 178 5.20 -14.05 -3.58
N ILE A 179 5.88 -12.96 -3.18
CA ILE A 179 5.51 -11.60 -3.56
C ILE A 179 5.62 -11.40 -5.07
N ALA A 180 6.74 -11.84 -5.68
CA ALA A 180 6.95 -11.73 -7.12
C ALA A 180 5.91 -12.53 -7.92
N MET A 181 5.50 -13.70 -7.43
CA MET A 181 4.45 -14.51 -8.04
C MET A 181 3.10 -13.79 -7.97
N VAL A 182 2.73 -13.23 -6.82
CA VAL A 182 1.46 -12.51 -6.62
C VAL A 182 1.43 -11.24 -7.47
N LEU A 183 2.41 -10.36 -7.32
CA LEU A 183 2.47 -9.11 -8.09
C LEU A 183 2.68 -9.38 -9.58
N GLY A 184 3.61 -10.28 -9.92
CA GLY A 184 3.92 -10.59 -11.30
C GLY A 184 2.71 -11.17 -12.04
N SER A 185 1.98 -12.12 -11.42
CA SER A 185 0.78 -12.68 -12.05
C SER A 185 -0.29 -11.60 -12.33
N MET A 186 -0.44 -10.61 -11.47
CA MET A 186 -1.36 -9.49 -11.69
C MET A 186 -0.83 -8.52 -12.76
N LEU A 187 0.42 -8.07 -12.65
CA LEU A 187 1.00 -7.07 -13.55
C LEU A 187 1.11 -7.56 -14.99
N PHE A 188 1.36 -8.85 -15.19
CA PHE A 188 1.40 -9.46 -16.51
C PHE A 188 0.03 -9.98 -17.00
N GLY A 189 -1.06 -9.71 -16.25
CA GLY A 189 -2.40 -10.11 -16.63
C GLY A 189 -2.67 -11.61 -16.61
N LEU A 190 -1.85 -12.40 -15.91
CA LEU A 190 -1.98 -13.86 -15.79
C LEU A 190 -3.05 -14.28 -14.79
N ALA A 191 -3.36 -13.42 -13.82
CA ALA A 191 -4.37 -13.65 -12.79
C ALA A 191 -5.09 -12.36 -12.41
N THR A 192 -6.37 -12.48 -12.06
CA THR A 192 -7.13 -11.40 -11.43
C THR A 192 -6.60 -11.10 -10.03
N SER A 193 -6.98 -9.97 -9.44
CA SER A 193 -6.59 -9.62 -8.07
C SER A 193 -7.04 -10.66 -7.04
N THR A 194 -8.22 -11.25 -7.24
CA THR A 194 -8.79 -12.26 -6.35
C THR A 194 -8.06 -13.61 -6.46
N GLU A 195 -7.74 -14.02 -7.69
CA GLU A 195 -6.95 -15.23 -7.93
C GLU A 195 -5.53 -15.09 -7.37
N ALA A 196 -4.85 -13.97 -7.66
CA ALA A 196 -3.51 -13.69 -7.15
C ALA A 196 -3.47 -13.65 -5.62
N ALA A 197 -4.47 -13.03 -4.96
CA ALA A 197 -4.61 -13.03 -3.53
C ALA A 197 -4.81 -14.44 -2.94
N SER A 198 -5.60 -15.27 -3.62
CA SER A 198 -5.86 -16.65 -3.21
C SER A 198 -4.61 -17.53 -3.34
N PHE A 199 -3.87 -17.41 -4.45
CA PHE A 199 -2.56 -18.07 -4.62
C PHE A 199 -1.54 -17.57 -3.61
N GLY A 200 -1.54 -16.27 -3.32
CA GLY A 200 -0.70 -15.68 -2.29
C GLY A 200 -1.00 -16.23 -0.90
N ALA A 201 -2.28 -16.30 -0.52
CA ALA A 201 -2.71 -16.88 0.75
C ALA A 201 -2.33 -18.37 0.88
N PHE A 202 -2.53 -19.15 -0.19
CA PHE A 202 -2.14 -20.55 -0.22
C PHE A 202 -0.62 -20.72 -0.13
N GLY A 203 0.15 -19.94 -0.87
CA GLY A 203 1.62 -19.94 -0.80
C GLY A 203 2.15 -19.55 0.58
N ALA A 204 1.52 -18.56 1.24
CA ALA A 204 1.86 -18.17 2.61
C ALA A 204 1.62 -19.30 3.62
N ILE A 205 0.53 -20.07 3.47
CA ILE A 205 0.27 -21.27 4.30
C ILE A 205 1.39 -22.30 4.11
N ILE A 206 1.77 -22.57 2.86
CA ILE A 206 2.86 -23.52 2.58
C ILE A 206 4.15 -23.07 3.24
N LEU A 207 4.52 -21.78 3.10
CA LEU A 207 5.72 -21.23 3.73
C LEU A 207 5.67 -21.31 5.25
N ALA A 208 4.52 -21.03 5.87
CA ALA A 208 4.32 -21.16 7.31
C ALA A 208 4.44 -22.61 7.79
N LEU A 209 3.91 -23.57 7.03
CA LEU A 209 4.06 -25.00 7.31
C LEU A 209 5.53 -25.46 7.22
N LEU A 210 6.24 -25.06 6.16
CA LEU A 210 7.66 -25.38 5.98
C LEU A 210 8.53 -24.78 7.10
N ASN A 211 8.12 -23.65 7.67
CA ASN A 211 8.79 -23.05 8.82
C ASN A 211 8.35 -23.62 10.18
N GLY A 212 7.36 -24.53 10.21
CA GLY A 212 6.83 -25.12 11.46
C GLY A 212 6.10 -24.11 12.37
N ARG A 213 5.66 -22.96 11.83
CA ARG A 213 5.02 -21.86 12.59
C ARG A 213 3.66 -21.46 12.00
N LEU A 214 2.80 -22.45 11.74
CA LEU A 214 1.45 -22.17 11.25
C LEU A 214 0.50 -21.82 12.40
N SER A 215 0.02 -20.59 12.46
CA SER A 215 -1.00 -20.12 13.42
C SER A 215 -2.31 -19.78 12.71
N LEU A 216 -2.96 -20.82 12.13
CA LEU A 216 -4.12 -20.64 11.26
C LEU A 216 -5.29 -19.97 11.97
N ARG A 217 -5.66 -20.44 13.19
CA ARG A 217 -6.81 -19.92 13.94
C ARG A 217 -6.66 -18.42 14.25
N GLU A 218 -5.49 -18.02 14.74
CA GLU A 218 -5.26 -16.63 15.10
C GLU A 218 -5.18 -15.71 13.86
N SER A 219 -4.56 -16.20 12.78
CA SER A 219 -4.52 -15.45 11.51
C SER A 219 -5.92 -15.27 10.93
N LEU A 220 -6.78 -16.30 10.97
CA LEU A 220 -8.18 -16.20 10.55
C LEU A 220 -8.96 -15.21 11.40
N LEU A 221 -8.85 -15.25 12.74
CA LEU A 221 -9.55 -14.31 13.62
C LEU A 221 -9.13 -12.87 13.34
N LYS A 222 -7.83 -12.60 13.21
CA LYS A 222 -7.33 -11.28 12.85
C LYS A 222 -7.78 -10.82 11.46
N THR A 223 -7.82 -11.74 10.50
CA THR A 223 -8.36 -11.47 9.17
C THR A 223 -9.83 -11.07 9.24
N CYS A 224 -10.64 -11.81 9.98
CA CYS A 224 -12.06 -11.48 10.18
C CYS A 224 -12.22 -10.10 10.83
N ASP A 225 -11.48 -9.82 11.91
CA ASP A 225 -11.52 -8.53 12.60
C ASP A 225 -11.21 -7.36 11.64
N THR A 226 -10.08 -7.43 10.94
CA THR A 226 -9.64 -6.36 10.04
C THR A 226 -10.55 -6.23 8.82
N THR A 227 -10.94 -7.35 8.21
CA THR A 227 -11.84 -7.36 7.04
C THR A 227 -13.21 -6.78 7.40
N SER A 228 -13.76 -7.13 8.58
CA SER A 228 -15.06 -6.63 9.02
C SER A 228 -15.07 -5.11 9.16
N VAL A 229 -14.02 -4.53 9.74
CA VAL A 229 -13.89 -3.07 9.88
C VAL A 229 -13.79 -2.40 8.51
N VAL A 230 -12.92 -2.90 7.63
CA VAL A 230 -12.72 -2.32 6.29
C VAL A 230 -14.01 -2.41 5.47
N MET A 231 -14.67 -3.57 5.47
CA MET A 231 -15.92 -3.78 4.71
C MET A 231 -17.07 -2.95 5.28
N LEU A 232 -17.20 -2.85 6.61
CA LEU A 232 -18.22 -2.01 7.22
C LEU A 232 -18.08 -0.53 6.80
N LEU A 233 -16.84 -0.02 6.85
CA LEU A 233 -16.56 1.36 6.42
C LEU A 233 -16.81 1.55 4.92
N ALA A 234 -16.43 0.57 4.08
CA ALA A 234 -16.68 0.63 2.64
C ALA A 234 -18.17 0.70 2.33
N LEU A 235 -18.97 -0.19 2.92
CA LEU A 235 -20.42 -0.24 2.70
C LEU A 235 -21.13 1.02 3.25
N ALA A 236 -20.77 1.48 4.44
CA ALA A 236 -21.31 2.71 5.01
C ALA A 236 -20.98 3.93 4.15
N SER A 237 -19.76 4.00 3.61
CA SER A 237 -19.31 5.07 2.74
C SER A 237 -20.05 5.08 1.39
N MET A 238 -20.31 3.92 0.80
CA MET A 238 -21.09 3.82 -0.44
C MET A 238 -22.52 4.36 -0.26
N ILE A 239 -23.14 4.06 0.87
CA ILE A 239 -24.47 4.62 1.21
C ILE A 239 -24.36 6.14 1.39
N PHE A 240 -23.38 6.60 2.16
CA PHE A 240 -23.17 8.02 2.41
C PHE A 240 -22.93 8.77 1.10
N GLY A 241 -22.02 8.29 0.26
CA GLY A 241 -21.69 8.90 -1.04
C GLY A 241 -22.92 8.99 -1.96
N ALA A 242 -23.69 7.92 -2.06
CA ALA A 242 -24.91 7.90 -2.87
C ALA A 242 -25.96 8.91 -2.39
N VAL A 243 -26.20 9.00 -1.08
CA VAL A 243 -27.12 9.99 -0.50
C VAL A 243 -26.58 11.41 -0.67
N PHE A 244 -25.30 11.62 -0.44
CA PHE A 244 -24.63 12.91 -0.58
C PHE A 244 -24.76 13.47 -2.00
N THR A 245 -24.44 12.66 -3.01
CA THR A 245 -24.57 13.03 -4.42
C THR A 245 -26.03 13.28 -4.81
N SER A 246 -26.96 12.42 -4.37
CA SER A 246 -28.39 12.59 -4.70
C SER A 246 -29.03 13.81 -4.04
N LEU A 247 -28.41 14.36 -2.99
CA LEU A 247 -28.82 15.64 -2.39
C LEU A 247 -28.13 16.86 -3.03
N GLY A 248 -27.31 16.65 -4.08
CA GLY A 248 -26.57 17.73 -4.74
C GLY A 248 -25.36 18.21 -3.95
N GLY A 249 -24.86 17.41 -3.00
CA GLY A 249 -23.67 17.76 -2.21
C GLY A 249 -22.40 17.89 -3.06
N ASP A 250 -22.29 17.07 -4.10
CA ASP A 250 -21.23 17.13 -5.10
C ASP A 250 -21.21 18.45 -5.87
N THR A 251 -22.37 18.93 -6.34
CA THR A 251 -22.49 20.21 -7.07
C THR A 251 -22.09 21.38 -6.17
N VAL A 252 -22.55 21.40 -4.92
CA VAL A 252 -22.19 22.45 -3.96
C VAL A 252 -20.68 22.51 -3.72
N ILE A 253 -20.01 21.36 -3.58
CA ILE A 253 -18.57 21.32 -3.36
C ILE A 253 -17.81 21.72 -4.62
N VAL A 254 -18.23 21.21 -5.78
CA VAL A 254 -17.64 21.57 -7.07
C VAL A 254 -17.74 23.07 -7.30
N ASP A 255 -18.89 23.68 -7.11
CA ASP A 255 -19.11 25.11 -7.30
C ASP A 255 -18.29 25.94 -6.30
N ALA A 256 -18.30 25.52 -5.03
CA ALA A 256 -17.53 26.21 -3.99
C ALA A 256 -16.01 26.20 -4.25
N LEU A 257 -15.46 25.05 -4.65
CA LEU A 257 -14.03 24.92 -4.93
C LEU A 257 -13.62 25.56 -6.28
N ASN A 258 -14.46 25.48 -7.31
CA ASN A 258 -14.21 26.11 -8.60
C ASN A 258 -14.41 27.63 -8.55
N SER A 259 -15.13 28.16 -7.56
CA SER A 259 -15.23 29.61 -7.35
C SER A 259 -13.95 30.24 -6.80
N LEU A 260 -13.02 29.42 -6.30
CA LEU A 260 -11.72 29.91 -5.80
C LEU A 260 -10.84 30.34 -6.99
N PRO A 261 -10.22 31.53 -6.93
CA PRO A 261 -9.36 32.02 -8.01
C PRO A 261 -7.96 31.38 -7.96
N ILE A 262 -7.93 30.03 -7.94
CA ILE A 262 -6.70 29.23 -7.90
C ILE A 262 -6.62 28.30 -9.10
N PRO A 263 -5.42 28.04 -9.65
CA PRO A 263 -5.25 27.13 -10.76
C PRO A 263 -5.50 25.67 -10.31
N SER A 264 -5.91 24.78 -11.22
CA SER A 264 -6.27 23.39 -10.94
C SER A 264 -5.16 22.61 -10.20
N TRP A 265 -3.89 22.87 -10.52
CA TRP A 265 -2.76 22.22 -9.80
C TRP A 265 -2.70 22.63 -8.32
N ALA A 266 -3.02 23.89 -7.99
CA ALA A 266 -3.06 24.35 -6.61
C ALA A 266 -4.27 23.78 -5.86
N LEU A 267 -5.41 23.64 -6.56
CA LEU A 267 -6.61 22.99 -6.03
C LEU A 267 -6.32 21.53 -5.65
N VAL A 268 -5.67 20.76 -6.53
CA VAL A 268 -5.23 19.39 -6.25
C VAL A 268 -4.28 19.35 -5.05
N GLY A 269 -3.32 20.26 -4.98
CA GLY A 269 -2.42 20.40 -3.83
C GLY A 269 -3.18 20.66 -2.52
N CYS A 270 -4.18 21.56 -2.53
CA CYS A 270 -5.04 21.80 -1.37
C CYS A 270 -5.83 20.56 -0.94
N ILE A 271 -6.38 19.79 -1.88
CA ILE A 271 -7.09 18.54 -1.58
C ILE A 271 -6.14 17.52 -0.94
N LEU A 272 -4.92 17.35 -1.48
CA LEU A 272 -3.92 16.46 -0.89
C LEU A 272 -3.51 16.89 0.53
N VAL A 273 -3.31 18.19 0.76
CA VAL A 273 -3.03 18.73 2.11
C VAL A 273 -4.22 18.48 3.04
N LEU A 274 -5.45 18.68 2.57
CA LEU A 274 -6.64 18.42 3.36
C LEU A 274 -6.76 16.93 3.70
N CYS A 275 -6.53 16.03 2.76
CA CYS A 275 -6.47 14.59 3.01
C CYS A 275 -5.37 14.22 4.03
N HIS A 276 -4.21 14.91 3.97
CA HIS A 276 -3.16 14.74 4.97
C HIS A 276 -3.62 15.14 6.38
N LEU A 277 -4.26 16.30 6.50
CA LEU A 277 -4.80 16.78 7.79
C LEU A 277 -5.90 15.87 8.33
N LEU A 278 -6.79 15.39 7.46
CA LEU A 278 -7.83 14.43 7.80
C LEU A 278 -7.26 13.06 8.22
N GLY A 279 -6.12 12.68 7.68
CA GLY A 279 -5.40 11.46 8.07
C GLY A 279 -4.80 11.49 9.49
N TRP A 280 -4.80 12.63 10.18
CA TRP A 280 -4.33 12.68 11.56
C TRP A 280 -5.35 12.10 12.56
N PRO A 281 -6.62 12.57 12.60
CA PRO A 281 -7.63 12.02 13.50
C PRO A 281 -8.25 10.71 12.96
N PHE A 282 -8.14 10.45 11.66
CA PHE A 282 -8.76 9.31 11.01
C PHE A 282 -7.71 8.39 10.40
N GLU A 283 -7.94 7.09 10.46
CA GLU A 283 -7.12 6.12 9.72
C GLU A 283 -7.42 6.14 8.22
N TRP A 284 -6.53 5.56 7.43
CA TRP A 284 -6.62 5.52 5.97
C TRP A 284 -7.99 5.09 5.41
N PRO A 285 -8.74 4.13 6.02
CA PRO A 285 -10.02 3.71 5.46
C PRO A 285 -11.05 4.84 5.44
N VAL A 286 -11.05 5.68 6.46
CA VAL A 286 -11.98 6.82 6.53
C VAL A 286 -11.60 7.87 5.50
N VAL A 287 -10.31 8.15 5.32
CA VAL A 287 -9.84 9.11 4.31
C VAL A 287 -10.22 8.63 2.91
N VAL A 288 -9.96 7.37 2.59
CA VAL A 288 -10.20 6.79 1.26
C VAL A 288 -11.68 6.56 0.99
N LEU A 289 -12.41 6.06 1.98
CA LEU A 289 -13.79 5.62 1.76
C LEU A 289 -14.83 6.72 2.01
N VAL A 290 -14.57 7.66 2.92
CA VAL A 290 -15.53 8.71 3.25
C VAL A 290 -15.17 10.05 2.60
N PHE A 291 -13.94 10.51 2.79
CA PHE A 291 -13.57 11.84 2.31
C PHE A 291 -13.21 11.89 0.82
N LEU A 292 -12.51 10.88 0.31
CA LEU A 292 -12.12 10.86 -1.10
C LEU A 292 -13.31 10.95 -2.06
N PRO A 293 -14.43 10.21 -1.89
CA PRO A 293 -15.60 10.32 -2.76
C PRO A 293 -16.19 11.74 -2.83
N ILE A 294 -16.05 12.53 -1.76
CA ILE A 294 -16.50 13.94 -1.72
C ILE A 294 -15.67 14.82 -2.67
N PHE A 295 -14.38 14.51 -2.84
CA PHE A 295 -13.48 15.28 -3.69
C PHE A 295 -13.43 14.79 -5.14
N LEU A 296 -13.84 13.54 -5.43
CA LEU A 296 -13.79 12.97 -6.78
C LEU A 296 -14.50 13.82 -7.84
N PRO A 297 -15.72 14.36 -7.63
CA PRO A 297 -16.39 15.20 -8.61
C PRO A 297 -15.57 16.43 -9.00
N VAL A 298 -14.87 17.05 -8.03
CA VAL A 298 -14.01 18.22 -8.26
C VAL A 298 -12.80 17.85 -9.12
N LEU A 299 -12.18 16.71 -8.83
CA LEU A 299 -11.02 16.23 -9.58
C LEU A 299 -11.39 15.92 -11.04
N VAL A 300 -12.56 15.28 -11.25
CA VAL A 300 -13.10 14.99 -12.58
C VAL A 300 -13.42 16.28 -13.34
N ALA A 301 -14.09 17.24 -12.70
CA ALA A 301 -14.42 18.53 -13.30
C ALA A 301 -13.20 19.34 -13.74
N ASN A 302 -12.07 19.14 -13.05
CA ASN A 302 -10.78 19.78 -13.37
C ASN A 302 -9.88 18.94 -14.29
N ASN A 303 -10.36 17.83 -14.87
CA ASN A 303 -9.63 16.93 -15.75
C ASN A 303 -8.32 16.43 -15.14
N VAL A 304 -8.31 16.13 -13.83
CA VAL A 304 -7.14 15.61 -13.12
C VAL A 304 -6.92 14.15 -13.52
N ASP A 305 -5.66 13.76 -13.79
CA ASP A 305 -5.31 12.35 -13.98
C ASP A 305 -5.53 11.59 -12.65
N MET A 306 -6.53 10.73 -12.64
CA MET A 306 -6.95 10.00 -11.45
C MET A 306 -5.88 9.01 -10.96
N LEU A 307 -5.11 8.41 -11.87
CA LEU A 307 -4.05 7.50 -11.50
C LEU A 307 -2.91 8.24 -10.80
N TRP A 308 -2.46 9.34 -11.37
CA TRP A 308 -1.44 10.19 -10.74
C TRP A 308 -1.91 10.72 -9.38
N PHE A 309 -3.15 11.20 -9.29
CA PHE A 309 -3.71 11.68 -8.02
C PHE A 309 -3.77 10.56 -6.97
N ALA A 310 -4.22 9.35 -7.34
CA ALA A 310 -4.27 8.19 -6.45
C ALA A 310 -2.89 7.81 -5.90
N VAL A 311 -1.85 7.86 -6.75
CA VAL A 311 -0.46 7.62 -6.34
C VAL A 311 0.02 8.68 -5.35
N CYS A 312 -0.26 9.96 -5.61
CA CYS A 312 0.06 11.06 -4.69
C CYS A 312 -0.68 10.88 -3.36
N LEU A 313 -1.98 10.58 -3.40
CA LEU A 313 -2.81 10.35 -2.21
C LEU A 313 -2.31 9.16 -1.38
N ALA A 314 -1.90 8.07 -2.03
CA ALA A 314 -1.32 6.92 -1.34
C ALA A 314 -0.11 7.31 -0.49
N ILE A 315 0.83 8.10 -1.03
CA ILE A 315 1.99 8.56 -0.28
C ILE A 315 1.61 9.60 0.79
N VAL A 316 0.63 10.46 0.51
CA VAL A 316 0.09 11.41 1.49
C VAL A 316 -0.47 10.67 2.71
N ILE A 317 -1.29 9.65 2.50
CA ILE A 317 -1.83 8.82 3.58
C ILE A 317 -0.70 8.11 4.34
N GLN A 318 0.27 7.53 3.64
CA GLN A 318 1.44 6.91 4.26
C GLN A 318 2.20 7.90 5.17
N THR A 319 2.32 9.15 4.75
CA THR A 319 3.03 10.21 5.49
C THR A 319 2.33 10.57 6.80
N THR A 320 1.00 10.41 6.89
CA THR A 320 0.25 10.70 8.12
C THR A 320 0.69 9.85 9.31
N TYR A 321 1.16 8.63 9.06
CA TYR A 321 1.67 7.73 10.11
C TYR A 321 2.96 8.22 10.77
N LEU A 322 3.69 9.12 10.12
CA LEU A 322 4.93 9.74 10.64
C LEU A 322 4.69 11.16 11.15
N THR A 323 3.53 11.76 10.88
CA THR A 323 3.29 13.18 11.14
C THR A 323 2.69 13.40 12.52
N PRO A 324 3.37 14.14 13.43
CA PRO A 324 2.73 14.61 14.66
C PRO A 324 1.49 15.46 14.35
N PRO A 325 0.45 15.45 15.18
CA PRO A 325 0.43 14.99 16.58
C PRO A 325 0.07 13.52 16.78
N VAL A 326 -0.46 12.83 15.77
CA VAL A 326 -0.95 11.45 15.97
C VAL A 326 0.16 10.43 15.73
N ALA A 327 0.81 10.45 14.57
CA ALA A 327 1.98 9.62 14.22
C ALA A 327 1.90 8.19 14.80
N LEU A 328 0.93 7.39 14.35
CA LEU A 328 0.60 6.06 14.92
C LEU A 328 1.82 5.13 15.05
N THR A 329 2.79 5.24 14.15
CA THR A 329 4.03 4.46 14.21
C THR A 329 4.80 4.67 15.52
N SER A 330 4.72 5.87 16.10
CA SER A 330 5.39 6.18 17.36
C SER A 330 4.80 5.42 18.54
N TYR A 331 3.49 5.24 18.57
CA TYR A 331 2.82 4.51 19.63
C TYR A 331 3.07 3.00 19.52
N TYR A 332 3.03 2.43 18.31
CA TYR A 332 3.39 1.04 18.10
C TYR A 332 4.84 0.76 18.50
N LEU A 333 5.77 1.65 18.14
CA LEU A 333 7.17 1.51 18.53
C LEU A 333 7.35 1.65 20.04
N LYS A 334 6.65 2.59 20.69
CA LYS A 334 6.70 2.78 22.15
C LYS A 334 6.20 1.55 22.92
N GLN A 335 5.22 0.83 22.39
CA GLN A 335 4.69 -0.39 23.02
C GLN A 335 5.75 -1.51 23.09
N VAL A 336 6.61 -1.61 22.08
CA VAL A 336 7.60 -2.69 21.97
C VAL A 336 9.00 -2.30 22.47
N VAL A 337 9.28 -1.00 22.58
CA VAL A 337 10.51 -0.45 23.12
C VAL A 337 10.18 0.59 24.21
N PRO A 338 9.68 0.15 25.36
CA PRO A 338 9.17 1.06 26.40
C PRO A 338 10.24 1.97 27.02
N GLU A 339 11.53 1.65 26.86
CA GLU A 339 12.63 2.47 27.37
C GLU A 339 12.81 3.77 26.57
N TRP A 340 12.36 3.82 25.32
CA TRP A 340 12.51 5.02 24.49
C TRP A 340 11.44 6.06 24.82
N ASP A 341 11.87 7.29 25.05
CA ASP A 341 10.96 8.41 25.24
C ASP A 341 10.15 8.70 23.98
N LEU A 342 8.85 8.94 24.13
CA LEU A 342 7.94 9.22 23.01
C LEU A 342 8.36 10.49 22.24
N GLY A 343 8.82 11.52 22.96
CA GLY A 343 9.33 12.76 22.34
C GLY A 343 10.59 12.52 21.52
N MET A 344 11.46 11.57 21.94
CA MET A 344 12.61 11.15 21.14
C MET A 344 12.16 10.44 19.88
N ILE A 345 11.15 9.53 19.97
CA ILE A 345 10.61 8.82 18.82
C ILE A 345 9.99 9.80 17.82
N PHE A 346 9.17 10.75 18.25
CA PHE A 346 8.62 11.79 17.38
C PHE A 346 9.70 12.58 16.62
N LYS A 347 10.73 13.04 17.35
CA LYS A 347 11.85 13.79 16.72
C LYS A 347 12.63 12.93 15.73
N SER A 348 12.71 11.62 15.94
CA SER A 348 13.43 10.71 15.07
C SER A 348 12.71 10.48 13.72
N MET A 349 11.40 10.61 13.68
CA MET A 349 10.59 10.41 12.49
C MET A 349 10.59 11.62 11.54
N ILE A 350 10.85 12.82 12.05
CA ILE A 350 10.79 14.07 11.28
C ILE A 350 11.61 14.00 9.97
N PRO A 351 12.86 13.52 9.94
CA PRO A 351 13.60 13.42 8.67
C PRO A 351 12.93 12.48 7.66
N PHE A 352 12.38 11.36 8.12
CA PHE A 352 11.69 10.38 7.26
C PHE A 352 10.38 10.94 6.72
N MET A 353 9.64 11.70 7.53
CA MET A 353 8.46 12.44 7.10
C MET A 353 8.81 13.44 5.98
N TRP A 354 9.87 14.23 6.15
CA TRP A 354 10.31 15.18 5.13
C TRP A 354 10.75 14.52 3.83
N ILE A 355 11.34 13.32 3.90
CA ILE A 355 11.68 12.54 2.71
C ILE A 355 10.42 12.12 1.96
N GLN A 356 9.36 11.70 2.65
CA GLN A 356 8.08 11.39 1.99
C GLN A 356 7.40 12.64 1.40
N ILE A 357 7.43 13.77 2.11
CA ILE A 357 6.94 15.05 1.57
C ILE A 357 7.74 15.44 0.32
N LEU A 358 9.06 15.29 0.33
CA LEU A 358 9.88 15.53 -0.85
C LEU A 358 9.49 14.60 -2.01
N ALA A 359 9.20 13.33 -1.73
CA ALA A 359 8.73 12.40 -2.75
C ALA A 359 7.37 12.83 -3.35
N ILE A 360 6.44 13.34 -2.52
CA ILE A 360 5.17 13.91 -3.00
C ILE A 360 5.43 15.11 -3.91
N VAL A 361 6.33 16.01 -3.52
CA VAL A 361 6.71 17.19 -4.35
C VAL A 361 7.32 16.73 -5.68
N ILE A 362 8.20 15.73 -5.66
CA ILE A 362 8.78 15.17 -6.89
C ILE A 362 7.70 14.61 -7.81
N LEU A 363 6.75 13.86 -7.28
CA LEU A 363 5.63 13.30 -8.06
C LEU A 363 4.71 14.39 -8.59
N PHE A 364 4.54 15.47 -7.85
CA PHE A 364 3.74 16.60 -8.27
C PHE A 364 4.40 17.35 -9.43
N LEU A 365 5.72 17.50 -9.41
CA LEU A 365 6.51 18.15 -10.47
C LEU A 365 6.76 17.23 -11.67
N ALA A 366 6.79 15.92 -11.45
CA ALA A 366 7.07 14.91 -12.47
C ALA A 366 6.02 13.78 -12.46
N PRO A 367 4.78 14.03 -12.92
CA PRO A 367 3.69 13.07 -12.95
C PRO A 367 4.03 11.76 -13.69
N GLY A 368 4.95 11.85 -14.66
CA GLY A 368 5.42 10.69 -15.43
C GLY A 368 6.01 9.57 -14.58
N ILE A 369 6.51 9.86 -13.37
CA ILE A 369 7.04 8.82 -12.47
C ILE A 369 5.92 7.86 -12.03
N ALA A 370 4.71 8.37 -11.82
CA ALA A 370 3.56 7.56 -11.45
C ALA A 370 2.91 6.85 -12.64
N THR A 371 2.98 7.42 -13.84
CA THR A 371 2.23 6.93 -15.01
C THR A 371 3.11 6.16 -16.01
N TRP A 372 4.44 6.28 -15.94
CA TRP A 372 5.36 5.64 -16.88
C TRP A 372 5.23 4.11 -16.87
N PHE A 373 5.32 3.48 -15.72
CA PHE A 373 5.32 2.02 -15.62
C PHE A 373 3.96 1.40 -15.98
N PRO A 374 2.80 1.92 -15.53
CA PRO A 374 1.50 1.48 -16.01
C PRO A 374 1.34 1.59 -17.53
N ASN A 375 1.79 2.70 -18.12
CA ASN A 375 1.71 2.89 -19.57
C ASN A 375 2.62 1.91 -20.34
N TYR A 376 3.80 1.62 -19.80
CA TYR A 376 4.71 0.63 -20.38
C TYR A 376 4.07 -0.76 -20.42
N LEU A 377 3.45 -1.20 -19.32
CA LEU A 377 2.76 -2.49 -19.23
C LEU A 377 1.57 -2.59 -20.21
N LYS A 378 0.82 -1.50 -20.43
CA LYS A 378 -0.29 -1.46 -21.39
C LYS A 378 0.18 -1.64 -22.82
N ILE A 379 1.28 -1.00 -23.20
CA ILE A 379 1.87 -1.13 -24.55
C ILE A 379 2.35 -2.57 -24.77
N ASP A 380 3.02 -3.16 -23.80
CA ASP A 380 3.54 -4.53 -23.92
C ASP A 380 2.40 -5.55 -24.04
N ASN A 381 1.38 -5.45 -23.19
CA ASN A 381 0.21 -6.32 -23.24
C ASN A 381 -0.57 -6.18 -24.56
N SER A 382 -0.75 -4.97 -25.07
CA SER A 382 -1.42 -4.76 -26.36
C SER A 382 -0.64 -5.36 -27.53
N THR A 383 0.69 -5.32 -27.47
CA THR A 383 1.57 -5.91 -28.47
C THR A 383 1.50 -7.44 -28.44
N VAL A 384 1.44 -8.03 -27.24
CA VAL A 384 1.27 -9.48 -27.07
C VAL A 384 -0.10 -9.94 -27.54
N ILE A 385 -1.16 -9.24 -27.19
CA ILE A 385 -2.54 -9.58 -27.63
C ILE A 385 -2.64 -9.50 -29.15
N ASN A 386 -2.16 -8.42 -29.76
CA ASN A 386 -2.18 -8.27 -31.22
C ASN A 386 -1.36 -9.36 -31.95
N LYS A 387 -0.27 -9.82 -31.33
CA LYS A 387 0.54 -10.92 -31.85
C LYS A 387 -0.19 -12.26 -31.74
N ILE A 388 -0.88 -12.52 -30.63
CA ILE A 388 -1.69 -13.73 -30.42
C ILE A 388 -2.90 -13.72 -31.37
N GLU A 389 -3.62 -12.59 -31.50
CA GLU A 389 -4.72 -12.45 -32.45
C GLU A 389 -4.27 -12.59 -33.90
N GLY A 390 -3.07 -12.10 -34.24
CA GLY A 390 -2.46 -12.31 -35.58
C GLY A 390 -2.05 -13.76 -35.84
N GLU A 391 -1.65 -14.51 -34.82
CA GLU A 391 -1.31 -15.95 -34.92
C GLU A 391 -2.56 -16.86 -34.87
N ILE A 392 -3.68 -16.40 -34.24
CA ILE A 392 -4.95 -17.14 -34.14
C ILE A 392 -5.95 -16.71 -35.23
N SER A 393 -5.54 -16.01 -36.27
CA SER A 393 -6.41 -15.80 -37.41
C SER A 393 -6.70 -17.17 -38.08
N PHE A 394 -7.80 -17.80 -37.66
CA PHE A 394 -8.31 -19.02 -38.29
C PHE A 394 -9.05 -18.64 -39.56
N PRO A 395 -8.47 -18.80 -40.76
CA PRO A 395 -9.16 -18.55 -42.03
C PRO A 395 -10.37 -19.47 -42.23
N GLN A 396 -10.48 -20.54 -41.43
CA GLN A 396 -11.57 -21.50 -41.49
C GLN A 396 -12.86 -21.03 -40.82
N PHE A 397 -12.81 -20.14 -39.83
CA PHE A 397 -14.00 -19.64 -39.11
C PHE A 397 -14.74 -18.57 -39.92
N GLU A 398 -14.06 -17.72 -40.66
CA GLU A 398 -14.71 -16.72 -41.54
C GLU A 398 -15.49 -17.36 -42.71
N ASN A 399 -15.03 -18.50 -43.21
CA ASN A 399 -15.74 -19.21 -44.28
C ASN A 399 -17.01 -19.94 -43.77
N MET A 400 -17.00 -20.42 -42.53
CA MET A 400 -18.18 -21.08 -41.93
C MET A 400 -19.32 -20.11 -41.60
N ILE A 401 -19.02 -18.82 -41.38
CA ILE A 401 -20.05 -17.78 -41.10
C ILE A 401 -20.63 -17.24 -42.43
N LYS A 402 -19.89 -17.33 -43.55
CA LYS A 402 -20.37 -16.88 -44.87
C LYS A 402 -21.22 -17.90 -45.60
N GLU A 403 -21.25 -19.17 -45.15
CA GLU A 403 -22.07 -20.23 -45.75
C GLU A 403 -23.39 -20.50 -44.99
N LYS A 404 -23.75 -19.67 -44.05
CA LYS A 404 -25.07 -19.65 -43.41
C LYS A 404 -25.76 -18.29 -43.68
#